data_f465f98d4d8d4a324132831507ba95e1
#
_entry.id   f465f98d4d8d4a324132831507ba95e1
#
_cell.length_a   1.000
_cell.length_b   1.000
_cell.length_c   1.000
_cell.angle_alpha   90.00
_cell.angle_beta   90.00
_cell.angle_gamma   90.00
#
_symmetry.space_group_name_H-M   'P 1'
#
loop_
_entity.id
_entity.type
_entity.pdbx_description
1 polymer ?
#
loop_
_entity_poly.entity_id
_entity_poly.type
_entity_poly.pdbx_seq_one_letter_code
_entity_poly.pdbx_strand_id
1 'polypeptide(L)'
;MSKGSEFLPEVLGLIEKRLGEIDENIQAVRQDINSMNEYYWDNYTEMDQYGYEDYDNQQALKIQVNANQENWKMRRRLKRMLDAPFFGSVEFVYDGEDEPEDFYIGIGNFARERGALPLIYDWRAPVSSLFYDYDKGEASYEAPGGRMDGEILSKWQYKIRGGKMIYEFESDVKIDDDILKQELGANSDTKLKNIVRTIQKEQNAIIRNTKDKILAIQGVAGSGKT
;
A
#
# COMPACT_ATOMS: atom_id res chain seq x y z
N MET A 1 12.29 18.16 12.22
CA MET A 1 11.63 17.54 11.05
C MET A 1 11.90 16.06 11.14
N SER A 2 10.89 15.23 10.97
CA SER A 2 11.09 13.78 10.92
C SER A 2 11.70 13.35 9.59
N LYS A 3 12.32 12.16 9.55
CA LYS A 3 12.74 11.54 8.29
C LYS A 3 11.57 11.42 7.28
N GLY A 4 10.33 11.28 7.76
CA GLY A 4 9.13 11.21 6.92
C GLY A 4 8.83 12.50 6.16
N SER A 5 9.07 13.67 6.78
CA SER A 5 8.92 14.96 6.10
C SER A 5 9.94 15.17 4.97
N GLU A 6 11.15 14.63 5.13
CA GLU A 6 12.20 14.67 4.10
C GLU A 6 11.95 13.64 2.99
N PHE A 7 11.44 12.48 3.35
CA PHE A 7 11.13 11.40 2.41
C PHE A 7 9.89 11.67 1.54
N LEU A 8 8.91 12.42 2.06
CA LEU A 8 7.64 12.65 1.36
C LEU A 8 7.79 13.24 -0.04
N PRO A 9 8.56 14.33 -0.26
CA PRO A 9 8.74 14.90 -1.60
C PRO A 9 9.39 13.92 -2.58
N GLU A 10 10.38 13.15 -2.14
CA GLU A 10 11.07 12.16 -2.96
C GLU A 10 10.08 11.10 -3.46
N VAL A 11 9.34 10.49 -2.53
CA VAL A 11 8.43 9.40 -2.88
C VAL A 11 7.27 9.87 -3.74
N LEU A 12 6.76 11.09 -3.53
CA LEU A 12 5.73 11.67 -4.39
C LEU A 12 6.23 11.83 -5.83
N GLY A 13 7.45 12.35 -6.02
CA GLY A 13 8.06 12.47 -7.35
C GLY A 13 8.22 11.12 -8.06
N LEU A 14 8.59 10.08 -7.32
CA LEU A 14 8.69 8.72 -7.86
C LEU A 14 7.31 8.14 -8.24
N ILE A 15 6.29 8.40 -7.44
CA ILE A 15 4.91 7.97 -7.73
C ILE A 15 4.35 8.72 -8.96
N GLU A 16 4.59 10.02 -9.07
CA GLU A 16 4.18 10.83 -10.23
C GLU A 16 4.84 10.33 -11.51
N LYS A 17 6.14 10.08 -11.49
CA LYS A 17 6.87 9.49 -12.62
C LYS A 17 6.25 8.16 -13.04
N ARG A 18 6.03 7.25 -12.08
CA ARG A 18 5.42 5.93 -12.36
C ARG A 18 4.01 6.06 -12.90
N LEU A 19 3.24 7.05 -12.44
CA LEU A 19 1.89 7.33 -12.93
C LEU A 19 1.93 7.79 -14.41
N GLY A 20 2.90 8.66 -14.77
CA GLY A 20 3.12 9.06 -16.16
C GLY A 20 3.42 7.87 -17.07
N GLU A 21 4.36 7.00 -16.66
CA GLU A 21 4.70 5.78 -17.42
C GLU A 21 3.48 4.86 -17.64
N ILE A 22 2.60 4.75 -16.63
CA ILE A 22 1.38 3.95 -16.74
C ILE A 22 0.35 4.63 -17.66
N ASP A 23 0.21 5.94 -17.60
CA ASP A 23 -0.70 6.68 -18.47
C ASP A 23 -0.28 6.56 -19.94
N GLU A 24 1.02 6.63 -20.25
CA GLU A 24 1.57 6.36 -21.57
C GLU A 24 1.27 4.93 -22.03
N ASN A 25 1.51 3.93 -21.17
CA ASN A 25 1.20 2.53 -21.47
C ASN A 25 -0.29 2.29 -21.73
N ILE A 26 -1.18 2.91 -20.95
CA ILE A 26 -2.63 2.82 -21.19
C ILE A 26 -3.01 3.39 -22.56
N GLN A 27 -2.41 4.51 -22.96
CA GLN A 27 -2.67 5.09 -24.27
C GLN A 27 -2.16 4.21 -25.40
N ALA A 28 -0.92 3.68 -25.29
CA ALA A 28 -0.34 2.78 -26.29
C ALA A 28 -1.21 1.52 -26.46
N VAL A 29 -1.54 0.83 -25.37
CA VAL A 29 -2.39 -0.37 -25.43
C VAL A 29 -3.78 -0.06 -26.02
N ARG A 30 -4.35 1.12 -25.75
CA ARG A 30 -5.63 1.53 -26.35
C ARG A 30 -5.53 1.72 -27.85
N GLN A 31 -4.43 2.30 -28.34
CA GLN A 31 -4.17 2.45 -29.77
C GLN A 31 -4.04 1.07 -30.45
N ASP A 32 -3.25 0.16 -29.82
CA ASP A 32 -3.08 -1.21 -30.33
C ASP A 32 -4.42 -1.95 -30.42
N ILE A 33 -5.25 -1.88 -29.37
CA ILE A 33 -6.59 -2.51 -29.34
C ILE A 33 -7.46 -1.95 -30.47
N ASN A 34 -7.45 -0.64 -30.70
CA ASN A 34 -8.22 -0.03 -31.77
C ASN A 34 -7.73 -0.50 -33.14
N SER A 35 -6.41 -0.49 -33.39
CA SER A 35 -5.82 -0.97 -34.64
C SER A 35 -6.11 -2.46 -34.90
N MET A 36 -6.06 -3.28 -33.86
CA MET A 36 -6.42 -4.71 -33.96
C MET A 36 -7.90 -4.90 -34.31
N ASN A 37 -8.79 -4.11 -33.70
CA ASN A 37 -10.21 -4.16 -34.00
C ASN A 37 -10.51 -3.70 -35.43
N GLU A 38 -9.88 -2.60 -35.90
CA GLU A 38 -10.00 -2.13 -37.28
C GLU A 38 -9.54 -3.22 -38.27
N TYR A 39 -8.36 -3.78 -38.05
CA TYR A 39 -7.84 -4.87 -38.88
C TYR A 39 -8.78 -6.08 -38.92
N TYR A 40 -9.35 -6.47 -37.78
CA TYR A 40 -10.29 -7.58 -37.67
C TYR A 40 -11.55 -7.32 -38.53
N TRP A 41 -12.14 -6.14 -38.42
CA TRP A 41 -13.35 -5.84 -39.17
C TRP A 41 -13.11 -5.65 -40.68
N ASP A 42 -11.97 -5.13 -41.07
CA ASP A 42 -11.61 -4.95 -42.48
C ASP A 42 -11.35 -6.28 -43.18
N ASN A 43 -10.90 -7.30 -42.45
CA ASN A 43 -10.53 -8.61 -43.00
C ASN A 43 -11.51 -9.74 -42.59
N TYR A 44 -12.61 -9.42 -41.94
CA TYR A 44 -13.54 -10.39 -41.35
C TYR A 44 -14.02 -11.47 -42.34
N THR A 45 -14.33 -11.09 -43.59
CA THR A 45 -14.81 -12.00 -44.63
C THR A 45 -13.75 -12.98 -45.13
N GLU A 46 -12.46 -12.62 -45.06
CA GLU A 46 -11.34 -13.49 -45.46
C GLU A 46 -10.93 -14.44 -44.32
N MET A 47 -10.98 -13.96 -43.08
CA MET A 47 -10.67 -14.75 -41.87
C MET A 47 -11.66 -15.88 -41.61
N ASP A 48 -12.93 -15.71 -41.94
CA ASP A 48 -13.97 -16.74 -41.77
C ASP A 48 -13.68 -18.01 -42.62
N GLN A 49 -12.90 -17.89 -43.68
CA GLN A 49 -12.49 -19.03 -44.50
C GLN A 49 -11.36 -19.87 -43.89
N TYR A 50 -10.53 -19.32 -42.98
CA TYR A 50 -9.32 -19.95 -42.46
C TYR A 50 -9.29 -20.18 -40.94
N GLY A 51 -10.35 -19.98 -40.21
CA GLY A 51 -10.68 -20.33 -38.82
C GLY A 51 -9.57 -20.25 -37.72
N TYR A 52 -8.31 -20.45 -38.08
CA TYR A 52 -7.18 -20.44 -37.15
C TYR A 52 -6.66 -19.03 -36.84
N GLU A 53 -6.66 -18.11 -37.79
CA GLU A 53 -6.20 -16.73 -37.57
C GLU A 53 -7.16 -15.94 -36.66
N ASP A 54 -8.44 -16.28 -36.68
CA ASP A 54 -9.44 -15.66 -35.81
C ASP A 54 -9.17 -15.99 -34.32
N TYR A 55 -8.84 -17.23 -34.01
CA TYR A 55 -8.54 -17.67 -32.66
C TYR A 55 -7.30 -16.95 -32.07
N ASP A 56 -6.23 -16.84 -32.83
CA ASP A 56 -4.99 -16.21 -32.39
C ASP A 56 -5.17 -14.70 -32.19
N ASN A 57 -5.91 -14.04 -33.08
CA ASN A 57 -6.24 -12.62 -32.96
C ASN A 57 -7.15 -12.33 -31.74
N GLN A 58 -8.16 -13.17 -31.48
CA GLN A 58 -8.97 -13.06 -30.29
C GLN A 58 -8.21 -13.29 -29.00
N GLN A 59 -7.25 -14.24 -28.99
CA GLN A 59 -6.35 -14.47 -27.86
C GLN A 59 -5.45 -13.24 -27.61
N ALA A 60 -4.83 -12.69 -28.64
CA ALA A 60 -4.00 -11.51 -28.56
C ALA A 60 -4.78 -10.29 -28.01
N LEU A 61 -5.98 -10.05 -28.54
CA LEU A 61 -6.87 -8.99 -28.07
C LEU A 61 -7.23 -9.17 -26.59
N LYS A 62 -7.54 -10.39 -26.16
CA LYS A 62 -7.87 -10.69 -24.77
C LYS A 62 -6.70 -10.43 -23.83
N ILE A 63 -5.47 -10.76 -24.23
CA ILE A 63 -4.24 -10.46 -23.48
C ILE A 63 -4.07 -8.94 -23.32
N GLN A 64 -4.23 -8.17 -24.40
CA GLN A 64 -4.15 -6.71 -24.39
C GLN A 64 -5.20 -6.06 -23.47
N VAL A 65 -6.44 -6.53 -23.55
CA VAL A 65 -7.53 -6.03 -22.69
C VAL A 65 -7.23 -6.31 -21.21
N ASN A 66 -6.73 -7.50 -20.89
CA ASN A 66 -6.36 -7.85 -19.52
C ASN A 66 -5.18 -6.98 -19.01
N ALA A 67 -4.15 -6.79 -19.83
CA ALA A 67 -3.01 -5.92 -19.50
C ALA A 67 -3.48 -4.47 -19.23
N ASN A 68 -4.42 -3.97 -20.03
CA ASN A 68 -4.99 -2.65 -19.83
C ASN A 68 -5.78 -2.55 -18.50
N GLN A 69 -6.52 -3.57 -18.12
CA GLN A 69 -7.22 -3.61 -16.83
C GLN A 69 -6.26 -3.52 -15.63
N GLU A 70 -5.13 -4.22 -15.70
CA GLU A 70 -4.10 -4.15 -14.64
C GLU A 70 -3.46 -2.76 -14.57
N ASN A 71 -3.16 -2.14 -15.72
CA ASN A 71 -2.68 -0.76 -15.77
C ASN A 71 -3.67 0.22 -15.12
N TRP A 72 -4.97 0.09 -15.38
CA TRP A 72 -6.01 0.89 -14.75
C TRP A 72 -6.12 0.67 -13.24
N LYS A 73 -5.95 -0.56 -12.75
CA LYS A 73 -5.91 -0.85 -11.31
C LYS A 73 -4.70 -0.19 -10.67
N MET A 74 -3.52 -0.33 -11.28
CA MET A 74 -2.29 0.29 -10.80
C MET A 74 -2.40 1.82 -10.78
N ARG A 75 -2.92 2.42 -11.84
CA ARG A 75 -3.17 3.87 -11.93
C ARG A 75 -4.05 4.37 -10.78
N ARG A 76 -5.16 3.69 -10.50
CA ARG A 76 -6.05 4.04 -9.38
C ARG A 76 -5.36 3.93 -8.03
N ARG A 77 -4.50 2.93 -7.85
CA ARG A 77 -3.71 2.75 -6.63
C ARG A 77 -2.70 3.88 -6.47
N LEU A 78 -1.92 4.20 -7.50
CA LEU A 78 -0.93 5.28 -7.46
C LEU A 78 -1.58 6.64 -7.21
N LYS A 79 -2.74 6.93 -7.79
CA LYS A 79 -3.49 8.16 -7.50
C LYS A 79 -3.89 8.29 -6.03
N ARG A 80 -4.27 7.19 -5.38
CA ARG A 80 -4.53 7.20 -3.92
C ARG A 80 -3.25 7.40 -3.13
N MET A 81 -2.13 6.81 -3.57
CA MET A 81 -0.84 6.99 -2.92
C MET A 81 -0.30 8.41 -3.07
N LEU A 82 -0.62 9.14 -4.15
CA LEU A 82 -0.29 10.57 -4.27
C LEU A 82 -1.00 11.43 -3.22
N ASP A 83 -2.20 11.05 -2.80
CA ASP A 83 -2.90 11.78 -1.73
C ASP A 83 -2.22 11.55 -0.37
N ALA A 84 -1.95 10.28 -0.03
CA ALA A 84 -1.29 9.89 1.22
C ALA A 84 -0.46 8.60 1.00
N PRO A 85 0.83 8.73 0.65
CA PRO A 85 1.65 7.57 0.31
C PRO A 85 1.91 6.64 1.50
N PHE A 86 2.11 7.20 2.68
CA PHE A 86 2.32 6.47 3.93
C PHE A 86 1.63 7.18 5.09
N PHE A 87 1.39 6.49 6.16
CA PHE A 87 0.77 7.01 7.39
C PHE A 87 1.55 6.68 8.66
N GLY A 88 2.57 5.85 8.56
CA GLY A 88 3.44 5.48 9.66
C GLY A 88 4.84 5.13 9.19
N SER A 89 5.80 5.18 10.11
CA SER A 89 7.11 4.56 9.93
C SER A 89 7.61 3.94 11.22
N VAL A 90 8.50 2.96 11.06
CA VAL A 90 9.23 2.31 12.13
C VAL A 90 10.69 2.31 11.75
N GLU A 91 11.55 2.79 12.66
CA GLU A 91 12.99 2.64 12.59
C GLU A 91 13.34 1.40 13.41
N PHE A 92 13.91 0.39 12.76
CA PHE A 92 14.16 -0.92 13.34
C PHE A 92 15.61 -1.34 13.10
N VAL A 93 16.26 -1.84 14.11
CA VAL A 93 17.59 -2.44 14.02
C VAL A 93 17.48 -3.93 14.29
N TYR A 94 18.04 -4.74 13.39
CA TYR A 94 18.06 -6.19 13.54
C TYR A 94 19.06 -6.63 14.58
N ASP A 95 18.79 -7.73 15.26
CA ASP A 95 19.75 -8.32 16.20
C ASP A 95 21.06 -8.67 15.49
N GLY A 96 22.16 -8.07 15.99
CA GLY A 96 23.51 -8.24 15.43
C GLY A 96 23.87 -7.26 14.32
N GLU A 97 23.02 -6.31 14.01
CA GLU A 97 23.31 -5.18 13.10
C GLU A 97 23.39 -3.88 13.88
N ASP A 98 24.21 -2.93 13.40
CA ASP A 98 24.39 -1.62 14.03
C ASP A 98 23.58 -0.52 13.32
N GLU A 99 23.21 -0.73 12.04
CA GLU A 99 22.52 0.26 11.23
C GLU A 99 21.01 0.01 11.23
N PRO A 100 20.20 0.99 11.62
CA PRO A 100 18.75 0.86 11.57
C PRO A 100 18.20 1.01 10.16
N GLU A 101 17.12 0.27 9.87
CA GLU A 101 16.32 0.41 8.65
C GLU A 101 15.03 1.17 8.95
N ASP A 102 14.61 2.01 7.99
CA ASP A 102 13.36 2.76 8.04
C ASP A 102 12.28 2.05 7.21
N PHE A 103 11.21 1.60 7.86
CA PHE A 103 10.04 0.99 7.22
C PHE A 103 8.88 1.97 7.16
N TYR A 104 8.61 2.54 5.99
CA TYR A 104 7.42 3.36 5.76
C TYR A 104 6.23 2.49 5.43
N ILE A 105 5.10 2.75 6.09
CA ILE A 105 3.89 1.91 6.02
C ILE A 105 2.75 2.71 5.40
N GLY A 106 2.16 2.15 4.34
CA GLY A 106 1.10 2.80 3.58
C GLY A 106 0.01 1.82 3.12
N ILE A 107 -0.85 2.30 2.24
CA ILE A 107 -1.99 1.54 1.71
C ILE A 107 -1.59 0.47 0.68
N GLY A 108 -0.31 0.37 0.35
CA GLY A 108 0.21 -0.64 -0.57
C GLY A 108 1.70 -0.50 -0.80
N ASN A 109 2.34 -1.57 -1.27
CA ASN A 109 3.77 -1.55 -1.59
C ASN A 109 4.08 -0.59 -2.73
N PHE A 110 5.15 0.16 -2.57
CA PHE A 110 5.75 0.97 -3.62
C PHE A 110 7.26 0.81 -3.59
N ALA A 111 7.86 0.48 -4.74
CA ALA A 111 9.29 0.34 -4.91
C ALA A 111 9.76 1.26 -6.05
N ARG A 112 11.02 1.68 -6.01
CA ARG A 112 11.63 2.54 -7.04
C ARG A 112 11.59 1.87 -8.42
N GLU A 113 11.88 0.56 -8.45
CA GLU A 113 11.85 -0.26 -9.65
C GLU A 113 11.11 -1.58 -9.39
N ARG A 114 10.68 -2.25 -10.45
CA ARG A 114 10.06 -3.58 -10.33
C ARG A 114 11.08 -4.59 -9.81
N GLY A 115 10.73 -5.29 -8.74
CA GLY A 115 11.59 -6.29 -8.10
C GLY A 115 12.59 -5.73 -7.09
N ALA A 116 12.70 -4.41 -6.93
CA ALA A 116 13.46 -3.79 -5.85
C ALA A 116 12.70 -3.89 -4.52
N LEU A 117 13.45 -3.70 -3.42
CA LEU A 117 12.87 -3.60 -2.08
C LEU A 117 11.87 -2.43 -2.03
N PRO A 118 10.74 -2.61 -1.36
CA PRO A 118 9.77 -1.55 -1.20
C PRO A 118 10.34 -0.35 -0.45
N LEU A 119 10.06 0.85 -0.95
CA LEU A 119 10.23 2.11 -0.21
C LEU A 119 9.06 2.35 0.75
N ILE A 120 7.87 1.88 0.37
CA ILE A 120 6.67 1.89 1.20
C ILE A 120 6.14 0.48 1.24
N TYR A 121 5.89 -0.03 2.42
CA TYR A 121 5.33 -1.35 2.67
C TYR A 121 3.81 -1.26 2.82
N ASP A 122 3.13 -2.23 2.26
CA ASP A 122 1.70 -2.41 2.50
C ASP A 122 1.46 -2.67 4.00
N TRP A 123 0.45 -2.05 4.57
CA TRP A 123 0.10 -2.21 5.99
C TRP A 123 -0.18 -3.67 6.38
N ARG A 124 -0.46 -4.55 5.40
CA ARG A 124 -0.65 -5.98 5.57
C ARG A 124 0.65 -6.78 5.48
N ALA A 125 1.75 -6.16 5.06
CA ALA A 125 3.04 -6.85 4.97
C ALA A 125 3.51 -7.33 6.37
N PRO A 126 4.24 -8.46 6.47
CA PRO A 126 4.72 -8.97 7.75
C PRO A 126 5.47 -7.93 8.57
N VAL A 127 6.40 -7.19 7.97
CA VAL A 127 7.19 -6.14 8.64
C VAL A 127 6.32 -5.04 9.24
N SER A 128 5.15 -4.76 8.66
CA SER A 128 4.23 -3.75 9.19
C SER A 128 3.63 -4.14 10.55
N SER A 129 3.78 -5.40 11.02
CA SER A 129 3.41 -5.80 12.38
C SER A 129 4.20 -5.04 13.44
N LEU A 130 5.45 -4.66 13.15
CA LEU A 130 6.27 -3.85 14.04
C LEU A 130 5.55 -2.55 14.44
N PHE A 131 4.82 -1.94 13.51
CA PHE A 131 4.08 -0.72 13.78
C PHE A 131 2.84 -0.93 14.65
N TYR A 132 2.12 -2.07 14.46
CA TYR A 132 0.83 -2.29 15.11
C TYR A 132 0.94 -3.04 16.44
N ASP A 133 1.86 -3.99 16.52
CA ASP A 133 1.88 -4.99 17.60
C ASP A 133 2.86 -4.63 18.73
N TYR A 134 3.84 -3.76 18.44
CA TYR A 134 4.89 -3.42 19.37
C TYR A 134 4.93 -1.91 19.67
N ASP A 135 5.42 -1.59 20.86
CA ASP A 135 5.90 -0.25 21.22
C ASP A 135 7.40 -0.15 20.92
N LYS A 136 8.12 0.88 21.37
CA LYS A 136 9.59 0.93 21.28
C LYS A 136 10.23 -0.19 22.09
N GLY A 137 11.43 -0.62 21.69
CA GLY A 137 12.18 -1.68 22.30
C GLY A 137 12.11 -3.00 21.53
N GLU A 138 12.36 -4.09 22.20
CA GLU A 138 12.42 -5.42 21.61
C GLU A 138 11.14 -5.76 20.82
N ALA A 139 11.32 -6.19 19.58
CA ALA A 139 10.24 -6.53 18.68
C ALA A 139 10.66 -7.59 17.67
N SER A 140 9.68 -8.29 17.09
CA SER A 140 9.94 -9.28 16.06
C SER A 140 8.80 -9.39 15.07
N TYR A 141 9.09 -9.91 13.87
CA TYR A 141 8.06 -10.24 12.90
C TYR A 141 8.39 -11.50 12.12
N GLU A 142 7.38 -12.16 11.59
CA GLU A 142 7.53 -13.38 10.79
C GLU A 142 7.69 -13.01 9.32
N ALA A 143 8.93 -13.06 8.80
CA ALA A 143 9.21 -12.92 7.38
C ALA A 143 9.07 -14.26 6.64
N PRO A 144 8.98 -14.29 5.31
CA PRO A 144 8.99 -15.55 4.54
C PRO A 144 10.24 -16.40 4.77
N GLY A 145 11.36 -15.80 5.15
CA GLY A 145 12.62 -16.46 5.47
C GLY A 145 12.76 -16.92 6.91
N GLY A 146 11.79 -16.64 7.79
CA GLY A 146 11.81 -16.95 9.19
C GLY A 146 11.54 -15.74 10.08
N ARG A 147 11.67 -15.95 11.37
CA ARG A 147 11.48 -14.88 12.36
C ARG A 147 12.66 -13.92 12.34
N MET A 148 12.36 -12.65 12.35
CA MET A 148 13.29 -11.54 12.40
C MET A 148 13.12 -10.84 13.75
N ASP A 149 14.16 -10.88 14.57
CA ASP A 149 14.20 -10.26 15.90
C ASP A 149 15.05 -8.99 15.85
N GLY A 150 14.79 -8.03 16.73
CA GLY A 150 15.51 -6.77 16.80
C GLY A 150 14.84 -5.76 17.72
N GLU A 151 15.17 -4.49 17.55
CA GLU A 151 14.68 -3.40 18.40
C GLU A 151 14.08 -2.26 17.55
N ILE A 152 12.92 -1.75 17.97
CA ILE A 152 12.30 -0.55 17.46
C ILE A 152 12.90 0.67 18.17
N LEU A 153 13.62 1.50 17.42
CA LEU A 153 14.24 2.73 17.93
C LEU A 153 13.26 3.90 17.94
N SER A 154 12.45 4.02 16.88
CA SER A 154 11.46 5.07 16.79
C SER A 154 10.23 4.63 15.98
N LYS A 155 9.08 5.20 16.31
CA LYS A 155 7.82 5.02 15.57
C LYS A 155 7.18 6.39 15.35
N TRP A 156 6.81 6.63 14.11
CA TRP A 156 6.17 7.89 13.73
C TRP A 156 4.82 7.65 13.09
N GLN A 157 3.89 8.55 13.39
CA GLN A 157 2.60 8.63 12.71
C GLN A 157 2.53 9.92 11.91
N TYR A 158 1.93 9.80 10.73
CA TYR A 158 1.82 10.90 9.76
C TYR A 158 0.38 11.09 9.33
N LYS A 159 -0.06 12.34 9.26
CA LYS A 159 -1.26 12.74 8.56
C LYS A 159 -0.86 13.46 7.29
N ILE A 160 -1.05 12.82 6.16
CA ILE A 160 -0.77 13.36 4.83
C ILE A 160 -2.11 13.49 4.11
N ARG A 161 -2.32 14.60 3.43
CA ARG A 161 -3.49 14.85 2.60
C ARG A 161 -3.12 15.72 1.41
N GLY A 162 -3.55 15.32 0.21
CA GLY A 162 -3.19 16.02 -1.03
C GLY A 162 -1.69 16.10 -1.26
N GLY A 163 -0.92 15.08 -0.86
CA GLY A 163 0.54 15.05 -0.94
C GLY A 163 1.26 16.03 0.01
N LYS A 164 0.56 16.58 1.00
CA LYS A 164 1.15 17.51 1.97
C LYS A 164 1.09 16.92 3.37
N MET A 165 2.21 17.08 4.10
CA MET A 165 2.27 16.75 5.52
C MET A 165 1.40 17.74 6.30
N ILE A 166 0.36 17.24 6.98
CA ILE A 166 -0.52 18.03 7.83
C ILE A 166 0.05 18.08 9.24
N TYR A 167 0.39 16.90 9.78
CA TYR A 167 1.15 16.78 11.02
C TYR A 167 1.93 15.47 11.05
N GLU A 168 2.92 15.44 11.93
CA GLU A 168 3.73 14.27 12.24
C GLU A 168 3.99 14.24 13.74
N PHE A 169 4.01 13.05 14.33
CA PHE A 169 4.37 12.89 15.73
C PHE A 169 5.00 11.52 15.99
N GLU A 170 5.92 11.50 16.94
CA GLU A 170 6.51 10.27 17.42
C GLU A 170 5.55 9.54 18.36
N SER A 171 5.33 8.25 18.15
CA SER A 171 4.25 7.50 18.80
C SER A 171 4.46 7.27 20.30
N ASP A 172 5.69 7.42 20.81
CA ASP A 172 6.03 7.21 22.23
C ASP A 172 6.13 8.49 23.06
N VAL A 173 6.06 9.63 22.41
CA VAL A 173 5.92 10.88 23.14
C VAL A 173 4.47 10.92 23.66
N LYS A 174 4.28 11.08 24.96
CA LYS A 174 2.99 11.45 25.51
C LYS A 174 2.53 12.68 24.75
N ILE A 175 1.61 12.48 23.81
CA ILE A 175 1.15 13.52 22.92
C ILE A 175 0.63 14.64 23.81
N ASP A 176 1.26 15.79 23.71
CA ASP A 176 0.77 17.00 24.35
C ASP A 176 -0.69 17.19 23.90
N ASP A 177 -1.56 17.25 24.86
CA ASP A 177 -3.02 17.14 24.70
C ASP A 177 -3.62 18.08 23.62
N ASP A 178 -2.85 19.10 23.21
CA ASP A 178 -3.32 20.14 22.30
C ASP A 178 -3.36 19.74 20.82
N ILE A 179 -2.41 18.93 20.32
CA ILE A 179 -2.42 18.48 18.93
C ILE A 179 -3.54 17.44 18.75
N LEU A 180 -3.75 16.60 19.74
CA LEU A 180 -4.79 15.60 19.70
C LEU A 180 -6.18 16.19 19.90
N LYS A 181 -6.31 17.27 20.68
CA LYS A 181 -7.56 18.03 20.84
C LYS A 181 -7.99 18.71 19.54
N GLN A 182 -7.05 19.21 18.74
CA GLN A 182 -7.35 19.79 17.42
C GLN A 182 -7.91 18.77 16.42
N GLU A 183 -7.43 17.52 16.44
CA GLU A 183 -7.84 16.50 15.46
C GLU A 183 -9.07 15.68 15.87
N LEU A 184 -9.29 15.48 17.16
CA LEU A 184 -10.42 14.69 17.66
C LEU A 184 -11.63 15.56 18.03
N GLY A 185 -11.53 16.89 17.91
CA GLY A 185 -12.56 17.80 18.39
C GLY A 185 -12.68 17.81 19.92
N ALA A 186 -13.55 18.66 20.45
CA ALA A 186 -13.69 18.94 21.88
C ALA A 186 -14.03 17.74 22.81
N ASN A 187 -14.09 16.51 22.29
CA ASN A 187 -14.47 15.29 23.02
C ASN A 187 -13.43 14.15 22.94
N SER A 188 -12.14 14.46 23.07
CA SER A 188 -11.12 13.42 23.08
C SER A 188 -10.95 12.77 24.45
N ASP A 189 -11.72 11.76 24.72
CA ASP A 189 -11.54 10.89 25.88
C ASP A 189 -10.31 9.99 25.66
N THR A 190 -9.36 9.97 26.59
CA THR A 190 -8.19 9.07 26.59
C THR A 190 -8.61 7.60 26.46
N LYS A 191 -9.81 7.25 26.90
CA LYS A 191 -10.41 5.94 26.71
C LYS A 191 -10.69 5.63 25.25
N LEU A 192 -11.08 6.60 24.43
CA LEU A 192 -11.34 6.39 23.00
C LEU A 192 -10.06 6.01 22.24
N LYS A 193 -8.93 6.59 22.60
CA LYS A 193 -7.61 6.27 22.01
C LYS A 193 -7.19 4.83 22.29
N ASN A 194 -7.36 4.40 23.54
CA ASN A 194 -7.05 3.02 23.94
C ASN A 194 -7.99 2.03 23.23
N ILE A 195 -9.27 2.38 23.07
CA ILE A 195 -10.26 1.57 22.36
C ILE A 195 -9.87 1.45 20.87
N VAL A 196 -9.56 2.54 20.20
CA VAL A 196 -9.16 2.54 18.77
C VAL A 196 -7.88 1.72 18.58
N ARG A 197 -6.88 1.88 19.45
CA ARG A 197 -5.64 1.10 19.42
C ARG A 197 -5.91 -0.40 19.63
N THR A 198 -6.76 -0.75 20.58
CA THR A 198 -7.14 -2.14 20.86
C THR A 198 -7.89 -2.76 19.67
N ILE A 199 -8.84 -2.04 19.10
CA ILE A 199 -9.59 -2.49 17.92
C ILE A 199 -8.65 -2.69 16.74
N GLN A 200 -7.71 -1.77 16.50
CA GLN A 200 -6.74 -1.93 15.42
C GLN A 200 -5.84 -3.15 15.61
N LYS A 201 -5.37 -3.40 16.84
CA LYS A 201 -4.55 -4.57 17.16
C LYS A 201 -5.32 -5.88 16.95
N GLU A 202 -6.56 -5.95 17.41
CA GLU A 202 -7.42 -7.13 17.21
C GLU A 202 -7.76 -7.36 15.73
N GLN A 203 -8.09 -6.30 14.98
CA GLN A 203 -8.33 -6.38 13.55
C GLN A 203 -7.09 -6.85 12.79
N ASN A 204 -5.92 -6.35 13.17
CA ASN A 204 -4.66 -6.73 12.57
C ASN A 204 -4.33 -8.20 12.82
N ALA A 205 -4.56 -8.71 14.03
CA ALA A 205 -4.38 -10.12 14.36
C ALA A 205 -5.28 -11.05 13.51
N ILE A 206 -6.53 -10.62 13.25
CA ILE A 206 -7.46 -11.35 12.38
C ILE A 206 -6.98 -11.37 10.93
N ILE A 207 -6.56 -10.21 10.40
CA ILE A 207 -6.09 -10.07 9.01
C ILE A 207 -4.82 -10.87 8.73
N ARG A 208 -3.94 -11.01 9.75
CA ARG A 208 -2.67 -11.74 9.66
C ARG A 208 -2.77 -13.21 10.05
N ASN A 209 -3.97 -13.69 10.33
CA ASN A 209 -4.17 -15.10 10.66
C ASN A 209 -3.96 -15.97 9.42
N THR A 210 -2.81 -16.60 9.32
CA THR A 210 -2.43 -17.53 8.25
C THR A 210 -2.55 -19.00 8.68
N LYS A 211 -2.93 -19.26 9.95
CA LYS A 211 -2.97 -20.62 10.53
C LYS A 211 -4.30 -21.31 10.24
N ASP A 212 -5.39 -20.55 10.20
CA ASP A 212 -6.73 -21.09 10.03
C ASP A 212 -7.10 -21.19 8.55
N LYS A 213 -7.55 -22.36 8.11
CA LYS A 213 -8.05 -22.57 6.73
C LYS A 213 -9.36 -21.85 6.46
N ILE A 214 -10.16 -21.64 7.49
CA ILE A 214 -11.46 -20.96 7.42
C ILE A 214 -11.56 -20.05 8.65
N LEU A 215 -11.74 -18.76 8.41
CA LEU A 215 -11.96 -17.74 9.41
C LEU A 215 -13.35 -17.14 9.26
N ALA A 216 -14.21 -17.33 10.26
CA ALA A 216 -15.53 -16.72 10.30
C ALA A 216 -15.52 -15.50 11.22
N ILE A 217 -15.78 -14.31 10.67
CA ILE A 217 -15.84 -13.06 11.44
C ILE A 217 -17.29 -12.67 11.64
N GLN A 218 -17.75 -12.73 12.91
CA GLN A 218 -19.09 -12.32 13.28
C GLN A 218 -19.04 -11.05 14.10
N GLY A 219 -19.95 -10.11 13.81
CA GLY A 219 -20.08 -8.87 14.57
C GLY A 219 -21.32 -8.08 14.14
N VAL A 220 -21.79 -7.21 15.02
CA VAL A 220 -22.93 -6.31 14.75
C VAL A 220 -22.59 -5.27 13.69
N ALA A 221 -23.59 -4.61 13.13
CA ALA A 221 -23.38 -3.50 12.20
C ALA A 221 -22.56 -2.38 12.89
N GLY A 222 -21.54 -1.87 12.20
CA GLY A 222 -20.64 -0.83 12.75
C GLY A 222 -19.48 -1.34 13.61
N SER A 223 -19.28 -2.65 13.74
CA SER A 223 -18.16 -3.24 14.51
C SER A 223 -16.81 -3.24 13.78
N GLY A 224 -16.68 -2.55 12.63
CA GLY A 224 -15.42 -2.46 11.89
C GLY A 224 -15.01 -3.72 11.14
N LYS A 225 -15.96 -4.56 10.71
CA LYS A 225 -15.66 -5.80 9.95
C LYS A 225 -15.18 -5.57 8.50
N THR A 226 -15.35 -4.39 7.97
CA THR A 226 -14.99 -4.01 6.58
C THR A 226 -13.77 -3.12 6.55
#